data_64b2ee79848259ea6c95a11fd8f75739
#
_entry.id   64b2ee79848259ea6c95a11fd8f75739
#
_cell.length_a   1.000
_cell.length_b   1.000
_cell.length_c   1.000
_cell.angle_alpha   90.00
_cell.angle_beta   90.00
_cell.angle_gamma   90.00
#
_symmetry.space_group_name_H-M   'P 1'
#
loop_
_entity.id
_entity.type
_entity.pdbx_description
1 polymer ?
#
loop_
_entity_poly.entity_id
_entity_poly.type
_entity_poly.pdbx_seq_one_letter_code
_entity_poly.pdbx_strand_id
1 'polypeptide(L)'
;MAEIAIPEVLPDEEQATQTHADETLDPGYVVICWDDPVNLMDYVTHVFMTIFGWQRPKAEQHMLQVHRQGKSVLTRDGLERAEHYVHRLQSYGLTATLERAE
;
A
#
# COMPACT_ATOMS: atom_id res chain seq x y z
N MET A 1 -22.73 -19.55 20.92
CA MET A 1 -22.39 -19.52 20.36
C MET A 1 -21.90 -19.20 20.03
N ALA A 2 -21.81 -19.07 20.36
CA ALA A 2 -21.28 -18.78 19.96
C ALA A 2 -20.57 -18.50 19.73
N GLU A 3 -20.64 -18.33 19.81
CA GLU A 3 -20.01 -18.09 19.45
C GLU A 3 -19.42 -17.84 18.90
N ILE A 4 -19.70 -17.81 18.97
CA ILE A 4 -19.20 -17.56 18.24
C ILE A 4 -18.78 -17.09 17.75
N ALA A 5 -18.95 -16.96 17.83
CA ALA A 5 -18.53 -16.51 17.16
C ALA A 5 -17.96 -15.94 16.88
N ILE A 6 -17.89 -15.78 17.04
CA ILE A 6 -17.25 -15.22 16.59
C ILE A 6 -16.55 -15.00 16.14
N PRO A 7 -16.44 -15.04 15.94
CA PRO A 7 -15.75 -14.63 15.36
C PRO A 7 -15.27 -14.37 14.89
N GLU A 8 -15.51 -14.37 14.91
CA GLU A 8 -15.21 -14.21 14.26
C GLU A 8 -14.58 -13.81 13.77
N VAL A 9 -14.59 -13.70 14.01
CA VAL A 9 -14.07 -13.29 13.52
C VAL A 9 -13.36 -13.38 13.17
N LEU A 10 -13.25 -13.43 13.27
CA LEU A 10 -12.53 -13.50 12.91
C LEU A 10 -11.67 -13.81 12.79
N PRO A 11 -11.97 -14.40 12.56
CA PRO A 11 -10.79 -14.85 13.05
C PRO A 11 -9.63 -14.17 12.80
N ASP A 12 -9.47 -14.04 11.74
CA ASP A 12 -8.51 -13.20 11.37
C ASP A 12 -8.66 -12.00 12.17
N GLU A 13 -9.82 -11.68 12.38
CA GLU A 13 -10.13 -10.55 13.10
C GLU A 13 -9.94 -10.75 14.50
N GLU A 14 -10.17 -11.88 14.94
CA GLU A 14 -10.08 -12.15 16.27
C GLU A 14 -8.76 -12.13 16.80
N GLN A 15 -7.88 -12.78 16.20
CA GLN A 15 -6.61 -12.76 16.68
C GLN A 15 -6.11 -11.43 16.48
N ALA A 16 -6.77 -10.74 15.68
CA ALA A 16 -6.36 -9.41 15.41
C ALA A 16 -6.72 -8.55 16.59
N THR A 17 -7.58 -8.99 17.45
CA THR A 17 -7.99 -8.16 18.53
C THR A 17 -6.85 -7.85 19.46
N GLN A 18 -6.05 -8.80 19.69
CA GLN A 18 -4.96 -8.65 20.54
C GLN A 18 -3.99 -7.79 19.90
N THR A 19 -3.69 -8.10 18.73
CA THR A 19 -2.74 -7.33 18.01
C THR A 19 -3.34 -6.03 17.66
N HIS A 20 -4.62 -5.88 17.78
CA HIS A 20 -5.28 -4.67 17.45
C HIS A 20 -4.75 -3.52 18.29
N ALA A 21 -4.48 -3.81 19.53
CA ALA A 21 -4.02 -2.79 20.42
C ALA A 21 -2.70 -2.24 19.88
N ASP A 22 -1.86 -3.14 19.42
CA ASP A 22 -0.57 -2.75 18.92
C ASP A 22 -0.71 -1.99 17.61
N GLU A 23 -1.60 -2.44 16.76
CA GLU A 23 -1.82 -1.81 15.49
C GLU A 23 -2.36 -0.40 15.70
N THR A 24 -3.17 -0.23 16.72
CA THR A 24 -3.71 1.07 17.00
C THR A 24 -2.62 2.02 17.44
N LEU A 25 -1.65 1.48 18.18
CA LEU A 25 -0.55 2.30 18.66
C LEU A 25 0.52 2.49 17.60
N ASP A 26 0.55 1.62 16.61
CA ASP A 26 1.52 1.71 15.54
C ASP A 26 0.82 2.07 14.24
N PRO A 27 0.88 3.31 13.81
CA PRO A 27 0.20 3.74 12.60
C PRO A 27 0.73 3.08 11.34
N GLY A 28 1.85 2.41 11.39
CA GLY A 28 2.40 1.72 10.24
C GLY A 28 3.23 2.63 9.36
N TYR A 29 3.39 2.21 8.11
CA TYR A 29 4.24 2.91 7.17
C TYR A 29 3.50 3.11 5.86
N VAL A 30 3.76 4.21 5.20
CA VAL A 30 3.15 4.49 3.91
C VAL A 30 4.18 4.31 2.80
N VAL A 31 3.71 3.79 1.69
CA VAL A 31 4.53 3.59 0.52
C VAL A 31 4.19 4.71 -0.45
N ILE A 32 5.18 5.50 -0.83
CA ILE A 32 4.99 6.68 -1.67
C ILE A 32 5.72 6.49 -2.98
N CYS A 33 5.04 6.77 -4.09
CA CYS A 33 5.66 6.78 -5.39
C CYS A 33 5.80 8.24 -5.83
N TRP A 34 6.99 8.59 -6.28
CA TRP A 34 7.30 9.96 -6.67
C TRP A 34 7.37 10.09 -8.18
N ASP A 35 7.07 11.25 -8.67
CA ASP A 35 7.10 11.51 -10.10
C ASP A 35 8.54 11.38 -10.61
N ASP A 36 8.66 10.79 -11.78
CA ASP A 36 9.94 10.57 -12.40
C ASP A 36 9.74 10.76 -13.88
N PRO A 37 10.31 11.77 -14.49
CA PRO A 37 10.09 12.06 -15.89
C PRO A 37 10.58 10.99 -16.85
N VAL A 38 11.33 10.04 -16.37
CA VAL A 38 11.83 8.97 -17.21
C VAL A 38 10.76 7.94 -17.54
N ASN A 39 9.82 7.72 -16.62
CA ASN A 39 8.82 6.69 -16.80
C ASN A 39 7.56 7.21 -17.49
N LEU A 40 7.07 6.42 -18.45
CA LEU A 40 5.84 6.77 -19.15
C LEU A 40 4.64 6.53 -18.26
N MET A 41 3.62 7.35 -18.41
CA MET A 41 2.43 7.25 -17.57
C MET A 41 1.75 5.88 -17.68
N ASP A 42 1.65 5.34 -18.91
CA ASP A 42 1.01 4.04 -19.09
C ASP A 42 1.81 2.94 -18.40
N TYR A 43 3.10 3.07 -18.41
CA TYR A 43 3.97 2.10 -17.75
C TYR A 43 3.73 2.13 -16.23
N VAL A 44 3.65 3.32 -15.67
CA VAL A 44 3.43 3.48 -14.23
C VAL A 44 2.09 2.85 -13.85
N THR A 45 1.05 3.11 -14.65
CA THR A 45 -0.26 2.50 -14.43
C THR A 45 -0.16 0.98 -14.43
N HIS A 46 0.56 0.44 -15.41
CA HIS A 46 0.72 -1.01 -15.53
C HIS A 46 1.44 -1.58 -14.30
N VAL A 47 2.47 -0.91 -13.83
CA VAL A 47 3.23 -1.36 -12.67
C VAL A 47 2.33 -1.39 -11.43
N PHE A 48 1.52 -0.36 -11.25
CA PHE A 48 0.62 -0.32 -10.10
C PHE A 48 -0.39 -1.46 -10.16
N MET A 49 -0.91 -1.75 -11.35
CA MET A 49 -1.85 -2.86 -11.51
C MET A 49 -1.17 -4.19 -11.20
N THR A 50 0.06 -4.33 -11.63
CA THR A 50 0.81 -5.57 -11.44
C THR A 50 1.16 -5.81 -9.98
N ILE A 51 1.63 -4.80 -9.30
CA ILE A 51 2.10 -4.96 -7.92
C ILE A 51 0.96 -5.06 -6.93
N PHE A 52 -0.05 -4.21 -7.09
CA PHE A 52 -1.12 -4.13 -6.11
C PHE A 52 -2.39 -4.89 -6.52
N GLY A 53 -2.45 -5.36 -7.75
CA GLY A 53 -3.63 -6.04 -8.24
C GLY A 53 -4.82 -5.11 -8.44
N TRP A 54 -4.57 -3.82 -8.58
CA TRP A 54 -5.65 -2.85 -8.74
C TRP A 54 -6.25 -2.91 -10.12
N GLN A 55 -7.53 -2.54 -10.20
CA GLN A 55 -8.16 -2.35 -11.48
C GLN A 55 -7.59 -1.07 -12.10
N ARG A 56 -7.68 -0.97 -13.40
CA ARG A 56 -7.09 0.16 -14.11
C ARG A 56 -7.55 1.53 -13.60
N PRO A 57 -8.83 1.76 -13.31
CA PRO A 57 -9.24 3.09 -12.86
C PRO A 57 -8.52 3.54 -11.58
N LYS A 58 -8.31 2.62 -10.65
CA LYS A 58 -7.62 2.97 -9.41
C LYS A 58 -6.15 3.22 -9.70
N ALA A 59 -5.55 2.38 -10.53
CA ALA A 59 -4.13 2.55 -10.87
C ALA A 59 -3.91 3.87 -11.58
N GLU A 60 -4.81 4.25 -12.47
CA GLU A 60 -4.70 5.50 -13.20
C GLU A 60 -4.87 6.70 -12.28
N GLN A 61 -5.75 6.58 -11.29
CA GLN A 61 -5.98 7.64 -10.35
C GLN A 61 -4.69 7.95 -9.59
N HIS A 62 -4.00 6.92 -9.12
CA HIS A 62 -2.75 7.10 -8.39
C HIS A 62 -1.64 7.58 -9.34
N MET A 63 -1.62 7.08 -10.57
CA MET A 63 -0.64 7.51 -11.54
C MET A 63 -0.80 9.01 -11.83
N LEU A 64 -2.03 9.46 -11.97
CA LEU A 64 -2.27 10.89 -12.23
C LEU A 64 -1.89 11.73 -11.01
N GLN A 65 -2.09 11.20 -9.82
CA GLN A 65 -1.69 11.88 -8.61
C GLN A 65 -0.17 12.08 -8.60
N VAL A 66 0.57 11.03 -8.95
CA VAL A 66 2.02 11.10 -9.03
C VAL A 66 2.42 12.18 -10.04
N HIS A 67 1.81 12.13 -11.21
CA HIS A 67 2.17 13.03 -12.29
C HIS A 67 1.82 14.50 -11.99
N ARG A 68 0.65 14.72 -11.43
CA ARG A 68 0.17 16.09 -11.22
C ARG A 68 0.59 16.72 -9.92
N GLN A 69 0.73 15.90 -8.87
CA GLN A 69 1.06 16.41 -7.56
C GLN A 69 2.47 16.08 -7.11
N GLY A 70 3.19 15.33 -7.92
CA GLY A 70 4.57 14.98 -7.61
C GLY A 70 4.73 13.69 -6.84
N LYS A 71 3.68 13.20 -6.23
CA LYS A 71 3.74 11.94 -5.48
C LYS A 71 2.35 11.42 -5.20
N SER A 72 2.28 10.15 -4.86
CA SER A 72 1.03 9.54 -4.41
C SER A 72 1.33 8.52 -3.33
N VAL A 73 0.52 8.51 -2.29
CA VAL A 73 0.61 7.49 -1.25
C VAL A 73 -0.18 6.30 -1.78
N LEU A 74 0.51 5.20 -2.02
CA LEU A 74 -0.10 4.04 -2.65
C LEU A 74 -0.78 3.11 -1.66
N THR A 75 -0.15 2.91 -0.52
CA THR A 75 -0.71 2.00 0.48
C THR A 75 -0.08 2.27 1.83
N ARG A 76 -0.66 1.67 2.87
CA ARG A 76 -0.18 1.80 4.22
C ARG A 76 -0.18 0.41 4.81
N ASP A 77 0.90 0.01 5.41
CA ASP A 77 1.01 -1.35 5.92
C ASP A 77 2.10 -1.41 6.98
N GLY A 78 2.30 -2.58 7.56
CA GLY A 78 3.39 -2.78 8.50
C GLY A 78 4.72 -2.66 7.78
N LEU A 79 5.79 -2.52 8.54
CA LEU A 79 7.10 -2.26 7.99
C LEU A 79 7.54 -3.27 6.92
N GLU A 80 7.43 -4.54 7.22
CA GLU A 80 7.88 -5.56 6.28
C GLU A 80 7.15 -5.53 4.95
N ARG A 81 5.83 -5.40 4.99
CA ARG A 81 5.07 -5.37 3.76
C ARG A 81 5.31 -4.08 2.99
N ALA A 82 5.42 -2.98 3.72
CA ALA A 82 5.68 -1.70 3.09
C ALA A 82 7.04 -1.73 2.39
N GLU A 83 8.06 -2.30 3.04
CA GLU A 83 9.38 -2.43 2.44
C GLU A 83 9.32 -3.30 1.19
N HIS A 84 8.53 -4.36 1.25
CA HIS A 84 8.40 -5.27 0.12
C HIS A 84 7.81 -4.52 -1.09
N TYR A 85 6.80 -3.71 -0.86
CA TYR A 85 6.19 -2.95 -1.94
C TYR A 85 7.18 -1.93 -2.51
N VAL A 86 7.93 -1.25 -1.63
CA VAL A 86 8.91 -0.28 -2.10
C VAL A 86 9.96 -0.97 -2.97
N HIS A 87 10.45 -2.12 -2.53
CA HIS A 87 11.46 -2.84 -3.28
C HIS A 87 10.91 -3.29 -4.63
N ARG A 88 9.65 -3.73 -4.66
CA ARG A 88 9.06 -4.15 -5.92
C ARG A 88 8.90 -2.98 -6.88
N LEU A 89 8.44 -1.84 -6.37
CA LEU A 89 8.30 -0.66 -7.21
C LEU A 89 9.65 -0.24 -7.76
N GLN A 90 10.66 -0.25 -6.92
CA GLN A 90 12.01 0.10 -7.35
C GLN A 90 12.54 -0.87 -8.39
N SER A 91 12.18 -2.15 -8.27
CA SER A 91 12.65 -3.14 -9.23
C SER A 91 12.05 -2.93 -10.62
N TYR A 92 10.93 -2.20 -10.69
CA TYR A 92 10.33 -1.83 -11.97
C TYR A 92 10.84 -0.47 -12.45
N GLY A 93 11.76 0.12 -11.71
CA GLY A 93 12.36 1.39 -12.12
C GLY A 93 11.61 2.63 -11.64
N LEU A 94 10.65 2.46 -10.75
CA LEU A 94 9.93 3.61 -10.22
C LEU A 94 10.64 4.15 -8.99
N THR A 95 10.44 5.42 -8.71
CA THR A 95 11.02 6.04 -7.53
C THR A 95 10.02 5.91 -6.40
N ALA A 96 10.32 5.05 -5.46
CA ALA A 96 9.41 4.78 -4.35
C ALA A 96 10.16 4.85 -3.03
N THR A 97 9.48 5.34 -2.01
CA THR A 97 10.06 5.45 -0.67
C THR A 97 9.05 5.02 0.37
N LEU A 98 9.54 4.91 1.58
CA LEU A 98 8.79 4.44 2.72
C LEU A 98 8.87 5.53 3.79
N GLU A 99 7.74 5.87 4.37
CA GLU A 99 7.73 6.82 5.48
C GLU A 99 6.84 6.32 6.59
N ARG A 100 7.21 6.66 7.80
CA ARG A 100 6.38 6.27 8.92
C ARG A 100 5.09 7.09 8.86
N ALA A 101 3.97 6.41 9.03
CA ALA A 101 2.69 7.09 9.00
C ALA A 101 2.51 7.86 10.31
N GLU A 102 1.81 8.97 10.26
CA GLU A 102 1.60 9.79 11.45
C GLU A 102 0.19 9.72 11.95
#